data_623a24cd540a4d72a017608f8e808d9c
#
_entry.id   623a24cd540a4d72a017608f8e808d9c
#
_cell.length_a   1.000
_cell.length_b   1.000
_cell.length_c   1.000
_cell.angle_alpha   90.00
_cell.angle_beta   90.00
_cell.angle_gamma   90.00
#
_symmetry.space_group_name_H-M   'P 1'
#
loop_
_entity.id
_entity.type
_entity.pdbx_description
1 polymer ?
#
loop_
_entity_poly.entity_id
_entity_poly.type
_entity_poly.pdbx_seq_one_letter_code
_entity_poly.pdbx_strand_id
1 'polypeptide(L)'
;MINRHLILISNPGNPNDENYAKTTEEAIDRWEAFFRSPIGGNWKREEITRFGEGNTIDPQGLKRLMIPLNTVQCNYSKIVFCGHGCCTADEEDAIQLPIPTKENNNLLPVEDLLGKGMPFVRRTVILDACRSLIPYTSKQLFEERQYSSIYAIDGIECRKYYDSLIMEAEPHVEILYSTEKHHKAYGSEDGSQYADAMSNIVRMKSLYWKARAINDRYGHFSYSMCDLQKDLTSVLVGKNIQTPEYKILGKTDTLFPFVAMHLPTERTLYNEDAVVEVLER
;
A
#
# COMPACT_ATOMS: atom_id res chain seq x y z
N MET A 1 -9.28 17.51 8.95
CA MET A 1 -8.35 16.40 8.65
C MET A 1 -8.85 15.17 9.39
N ILE A 2 -8.83 14.04 8.76
CA ILE A 2 -9.23 12.76 9.36
C ILE A 2 -8.07 12.17 10.19
N ASN A 3 -8.40 11.36 11.20
CA ASN A 3 -7.43 10.59 11.95
C ASN A 3 -7.16 9.27 11.23
N ARG A 4 -5.93 9.08 10.75
CA ARG A 4 -5.54 7.90 9.99
C ARG A 4 -4.16 7.37 10.41
N HIS A 5 -3.98 6.06 10.27
CA HIS A 5 -2.76 5.36 10.65
C HIS A 5 -2.29 4.43 9.53
N LEU A 6 -1.00 4.46 9.25
CA LEU A 6 -0.30 3.53 8.35
C LEU A 6 0.67 2.68 9.17
N ILE A 7 0.50 1.37 9.09
CA ILE A 7 1.43 0.41 9.70
C ILE A 7 2.17 -0.29 8.56
N LEU A 8 3.49 -0.23 8.61
CA LEU A 8 4.39 -0.89 7.67
C LEU A 8 5.15 -1.98 8.41
N ILE A 9 5.11 -3.20 7.91
CA ILE A 9 5.75 -4.35 8.56
C ILE A 9 6.58 -5.07 7.50
N SER A 10 7.90 -5.17 7.73
CA SER A 10 8.78 -6.02 6.95
C SER A 10 9.23 -7.22 7.79
N ASN A 11 9.30 -8.39 7.18
CA ASN A 11 9.94 -9.55 7.77
C ASN A 11 10.78 -10.30 6.73
N PRO A 12 12.05 -9.98 6.60
CA PRO A 12 12.96 -10.67 5.70
C PRO A 12 13.29 -12.11 6.14
N GLY A 13 12.95 -12.48 7.37
CA GLY A 13 13.37 -13.75 7.97
C GLY A 13 14.73 -13.66 8.66
N ASN A 14 15.35 -14.81 8.90
CA ASN A 14 16.68 -14.89 9.53
C ASN A 14 17.78 -14.75 8.45
N PRO A 15 18.73 -13.80 8.59
CA PRO A 15 19.82 -13.62 7.63
C PRO A 15 20.70 -14.85 7.36
N ASN A 16 20.68 -15.83 8.27
CA ASN A 16 21.44 -17.07 8.12
C ASN A 16 20.65 -18.21 7.47
N ASP A 17 19.39 -17.98 7.12
CA ASP A 17 18.53 -18.99 6.50
C ASP A 17 18.51 -18.82 4.97
N GLU A 18 18.40 -19.96 4.26
CA GLU A 18 18.27 -19.98 2.79
C GLU A 18 17.07 -19.17 2.26
N ASN A 19 16.07 -18.95 3.14
CA ASN A 19 14.83 -18.24 2.84
C ASN A 19 14.87 -16.77 3.21
N TYR A 20 16.06 -16.21 3.52
CA TYR A 20 16.20 -14.80 3.84
C TYR A 20 15.84 -13.92 2.65
N ALA A 21 14.74 -13.16 2.78
CA ALA A 21 14.23 -12.26 1.76
C ALA A 21 14.78 -10.84 1.95
N LYS A 22 16.05 -10.63 1.63
CA LYS A 22 16.80 -9.38 1.82
C LYS A 22 16.05 -8.14 1.32
N THR A 23 15.30 -8.28 0.24
CA THR A 23 14.63 -7.18 -0.47
C THR A 23 13.28 -6.74 0.13
N THR A 24 12.88 -7.33 1.27
CA THR A 24 11.62 -6.95 1.94
C THR A 24 11.67 -5.57 2.55
N GLU A 25 12.83 -5.13 3.04
CA GLU A 25 12.99 -3.78 3.57
C GLU A 25 12.89 -2.75 2.45
N GLU A 26 13.52 -3.01 1.31
CA GLU A 26 13.43 -2.17 0.11
C GLU A 26 11.99 -2.09 -0.41
N ALA A 27 11.24 -3.19 -0.35
CA ALA A 27 9.82 -3.17 -0.71
C ALA A 27 9.00 -2.26 0.22
N ILE A 28 9.23 -2.34 1.53
CA ILE A 28 8.57 -1.47 2.51
C ILE A 28 8.99 -0.01 2.33
N ASP A 29 10.26 0.28 2.02
CA ASP A 29 10.73 1.64 1.72
C ASP A 29 9.98 2.25 0.53
N ARG A 30 9.73 1.46 -0.51
CA ARG A 30 8.92 1.89 -1.68
C ARG A 30 7.48 2.17 -1.30
N TRP A 31 6.87 1.31 -0.49
CA TRP A 31 5.51 1.53 0.00
C TRP A 31 5.43 2.81 0.83
N GLU A 32 6.38 3.05 1.73
CA GLU A 32 6.44 4.27 2.53
C GLU A 32 6.61 5.50 1.64
N ALA A 33 7.59 5.48 0.74
CA ALA A 33 7.84 6.59 -0.19
C ALA A 33 6.61 6.91 -1.05
N PHE A 34 5.92 5.88 -1.54
CA PHE A 34 4.69 6.05 -2.30
C PHE A 34 3.60 6.70 -1.45
N PHE A 35 3.29 6.19 -0.26
CA PHE A 35 2.22 6.76 0.58
C PHE A 35 2.54 8.16 1.07
N ARG A 36 3.79 8.51 1.29
CA ARG A 36 4.22 9.88 1.61
C ARG A 36 4.18 10.82 0.41
N SER A 37 4.15 10.30 -0.80
CA SER A 37 4.01 11.13 -1.99
C SER A 37 2.64 11.83 -2.04
N PRO A 38 2.53 12.98 -2.74
CA PRO A 38 1.26 13.68 -2.88
C PRO A 38 0.12 12.77 -3.36
N ILE A 39 0.36 11.94 -4.35
CA ILE A 39 -0.65 11.09 -4.99
C ILE A 39 -0.99 9.84 -4.19
N GLY A 40 -0.09 9.36 -3.33
CA GLY A 40 -0.30 8.22 -2.42
C GLY A 40 -1.05 8.57 -1.15
N GLY A 41 -1.53 9.82 -1.03
CA GLY A 41 -2.31 10.29 0.11
C GLY A 41 -1.56 11.24 1.03
N ASN A 42 -0.31 11.60 0.71
CA ASN A 42 0.51 12.56 1.47
C ASN A 42 0.51 12.27 2.99
N TRP A 43 0.83 11.00 3.34
CA TRP A 43 0.88 10.55 4.73
C TRP A 43 2.01 11.26 5.47
N LYS A 44 1.73 11.74 6.66
CA LYS A 44 2.71 12.39 7.52
C LYS A 44 3.49 11.35 8.31
N ARG A 45 4.71 11.71 8.71
CA ARG A 45 5.59 10.81 9.46
C ARG A 45 4.95 10.32 10.78
N GLU A 46 4.25 11.20 11.46
CA GLU A 46 3.56 10.89 12.73
C GLU A 46 2.35 9.95 12.57
N GLU A 47 1.87 9.75 11.35
CA GLU A 47 0.79 8.81 11.02
C GLU A 47 1.33 7.41 10.71
N ILE A 48 2.67 7.24 10.59
CA ILE A 48 3.31 6.03 10.12
C ILE A 48 4.03 5.33 11.29
N THR A 49 3.70 4.06 11.48
CA THR A 49 4.44 3.17 12.39
C THR A 49 5.09 2.07 11.58
N ARG A 50 6.39 1.86 11.77
CA ARG A 50 7.17 0.88 11.02
C ARG A 50 7.78 -0.17 11.94
N PHE A 51 7.70 -1.43 11.53
CA PHE A 51 8.35 -2.60 12.12
C PHE A 51 9.15 -3.34 11.06
N GLY A 52 10.28 -3.92 11.49
CA GLY A 52 11.20 -4.62 10.61
C GLY A 52 12.54 -4.83 11.30
N GLU A 53 13.63 -4.80 10.53
CA GLU A 53 14.98 -4.93 11.06
C GLU A 53 15.26 -3.82 12.10
N GLY A 54 15.69 -4.23 13.30
CA GLY A 54 15.95 -3.30 14.44
C GLY A 54 14.73 -2.75 15.17
N ASN A 55 13.51 -2.98 14.68
CA ASN A 55 12.26 -2.58 15.35
C ASN A 55 11.22 -3.69 15.23
N THR A 56 11.29 -4.66 16.13
CA THR A 56 10.47 -5.87 16.10
C THR A 56 9.16 -5.71 16.85
N ILE A 57 8.16 -6.52 16.49
CA ILE A 57 6.88 -6.61 17.18
C ILE A 57 6.41 -8.06 17.26
N ASP A 58 5.98 -8.49 18.42
CA ASP A 58 5.34 -9.79 18.62
C ASP A 58 3.83 -9.75 18.31
N PRO A 59 3.15 -10.91 18.15
CA PRO A 59 1.72 -10.95 17.89
C PRO A 59 0.87 -10.21 18.93
N GLN A 60 1.23 -10.27 20.20
CA GLN A 60 0.49 -9.60 21.28
C GLN A 60 0.70 -8.07 21.24
N GLY A 61 1.91 -7.63 20.91
CA GLY A 61 2.23 -6.22 20.69
C GLY A 61 1.41 -5.64 19.55
N LEU A 62 1.34 -6.35 18.41
CA LEU A 62 0.56 -5.91 17.26
C LEU A 62 -0.95 -5.92 17.58
N LYS A 63 -1.47 -6.93 18.26
CA LYS A 63 -2.87 -6.92 18.71
C LYS A 63 -3.19 -5.71 19.62
N ARG A 64 -2.30 -5.36 20.55
CA ARG A 64 -2.47 -4.14 21.36
C ARG A 64 -2.46 -2.86 20.51
N LEU A 65 -1.59 -2.78 19.52
CA LEU A 65 -1.54 -1.66 18.58
C LEU A 65 -2.84 -1.54 17.76
N MET A 66 -3.50 -2.66 17.45
CA MET A 66 -4.77 -2.66 16.72
C MET A 66 -5.96 -2.14 17.53
N ILE A 67 -5.90 -2.15 18.87
CA ILE A 67 -7.02 -1.72 19.73
C ILE A 67 -7.49 -0.30 19.39
N PRO A 68 -6.64 0.75 19.41
CA PRO A 68 -7.06 2.11 19.07
C PRO A 68 -7.51 2.25 17.61
N LEU A 69 -6.99 1.42 16.70
CA LEU A 69 -7.39 1.43 15.29
C LEU A 69 -8.77 0.79 15.05
N ASN A 70 -9.26 0.04 16.02
CA ASN A 70 -10.59 -0.57 16.02
C ASN A 70 -11.60 0.29 16.79
N THR A 71 -11.44 1.60 16.81
CA THR A 71 -12.36 2.54 17.46
C THR A 71 -12.90 3.56 16.46
N VAL A 72 -14.01 4.20 16.81
CA VAL A 72 -14.62 5.29 15.99
C VAL A 72 -13.71 6.52 15.87
N GLN A 73 -12.69 6.62 16.70
CA GLN A 73 -11.71 7.72 16.66
C GLN A 73 -10.71 7.56 15.51
N CYS A 74 -10.48 6.33 15.04
CA CYS A 74 -9.67 6.07 13.86
C CYS A 74 -10.56 6.10 12.62
N ASN A 75 -10.43 7.14 11.79
CA ASN A 75 -11.24 7.25 10.57
C ASN A 75 -10.78 6.28 9.49
N TYR A 76 -9.46 5.98 9.42
CA TYR A 76 -8.92 5.05 8.44
C TYR A 76 -7.60 4.45 8.90
N SER A 77 -7.40 3.18 8.66
CA SER A 77 -6.12 2.53 8.86
C SER A 77 -5.67 1.75 7.62
N LYS A 78 -4.37 1.78 7.37
CA LYS A 78 -3.75 1.00 6.30
C LYS A 78 -2.62 0.16 6.90
N ILE A 79 -2.55 -1.11 6.54
CA ILE A 79 -1.52 -2.04 6.98
C ILE A 79 -0.86 -2.62 5.74
N VAL A 80 0.46 -2.53 5.66
CA VAL A 80 1.25 -3.15 4.60
C VAL A 80 2.22 -4.12 5.24
N PHE A 81 2.20 -5.33 4.78
CA PHE A 81 3.12 -6.38 5.18
C PHE A 81 3.91 -6.85 3.96
N CYS A 82 5.24 -6.88 4.07
CA CYS A 82 6.12 -7.50 3.09
C CYS A 82 6.98 -8.53 3.81
N GLY A 83 6.96 -9.79 3.35
CA GLY A 83 7.76 -10.82 3.99
C GLY A 83 7.21 -12.22 3.90
N HIS A 84 7.56 -13.02 4.92
CA HIS A 84 7.13 -14.41 4.99
C HIS A 84 5.68 -14.53 5.47
N GLY A 85 4.86 -15.18 4.65
CA GLY A 85 3.50 -15.55 4.97
C GLY A 85 3.24 -17.00 4.61
N CYS A 86 2.15 -17.55 5.11
CA CYS A 86 1.73 -18.90 4.82
C CYS A 86 0.21 -19.04 4.87
N CYS A 87 -0.27 -20.17 4.38
CA CYS A 87 -1.59 -20.69 4.67
C CYS A 87 -1.45 -21.81 5.70
N THR A 88 -2.20 -21.75 6.79
CA THR A 88 -2.19 -22.80 7.82
C THR A 88 -2.92 -24.06 7.36
N ALA A 89 -2.78 -25.15 8.13
CA ALA A 89 -3.51 -26.41 7.84
C ALA A 89 -5.03 -26.24 7.88
N ASP A 90 -5.54 -25.27 8.65
CA ASP A 90 -6.96 -24.91 8.72
C ASP A 90 -7.38 -23.92 7.63
N GLU A 91 -6.52 -23.75 6.63
CA GLU A 91 -6.72 -22.83 5.50
C GLU A 91 -6.81 -21.33 5.87
N GLU A 92 -6.29 -20.94 7.02
CA GLU A 92 -6.20 -19.55 7.42
C GLU A 92 -4.92 -18.90 6.90
N ASP A 93 -5.04 -17.68 6.36
CA ASP A 93 -3.88 -16.90 5.99
C ASP A 93 -3.19 -16.33 7.24
N ALA A 94 -1.87 -16.45 7.30
CA ALA A 94 -1.07 -15.94 8.40
C ALA A 94 0.19 -15.24 7.88
N ILE A 95 0.63 -14.22 8.60
CA ILE A 95 1.90 -13.51 8.39
C ILE A 95 2.87 -13.85 9.51
N GLN A 96 4.16 -13.91 9.16
CA GLN A 96 5.22 -14.10 10.13
C GLN A 96 5.80 -12.75 10.55
N LEU A 97 5.65 -12.39 11.82
CA LEU A 97 6.12 -11.10 12.33
C LEU A 97 7.64 -11.08 12.57
N PRO A 98 8.29 -9.90 12.45
CA PRO A 98 9.72 -9.75 12.72
C PRO A 98 10.00 -9.80 14.23
N ILE A 99 10.35 -10.98 14.74
CA ILE A 99 10.78 -11.16 16.14
C ILE A 99 12.23 -11.67 16.22
N PRO A 100 12.98 -11.32 17.30
CA PRO A 100 14.39 -11.66 17.41
C PRO A 100 14.67 -13.15 17.69
N THR A 101 13.67 -13.95 18.04
CA THR A 101 13.86 -15.31 18.54
C THR A 101 13.50 -16.34 17.49
N LYS A 102 14.23 -17.50 17.53
CA LYS A 102 13.99 -18.67 16.68
C LYS A 102 12.70 -19.47 17.00
N GLU A 103 11.88 -18.97 17.92
CA GLU A 103 10.65 -19.64 18.31
C GLU A 103 9.58 -19.45 17.25
N ASN A 104 8.90 -20.55 16.89
CA ASN A 104 7.87 -20.61 15.84
C ASN A 104 6.56 -19.86 16.17
N ASN A 105 6.52 -19.04 17.22
CA ASN A 105 5.33 -18.39 17.76
C ASN A 105 5.12 -16.97 17.25
N ASN A 106 5.70 -16.60 16.12
CA ASN A 106 5.57 -15.27 15.51
C ASN A 106 4.51 -15.21 14.40
N LEU A 107 3.76 -16.26 14.19
CA LEU A 107 2.65 -16.27 13.24
C LEU A 107 1.47 -15.48 13.80
N LEU A 108 0.94 -14.61 12.99
CA LEU A 108 -0.29 -13.85 13.25
C LEU A 108 -1.31 -14.17 12.17
N PRO A 109 -2.50 -14.68 12.51
CA PRO A 109 -3.60 -14.81 11.55
C PRO A 109 -3.94 -13.45 10.94
N VAL A 110 -4.14 -13.39 9.63
CA VAL A 110 -4.53 -12.18 8.93
C VAL A 110 -5.85 -11.63 9.47
N GLU A 111 -6.75 -12.48 9.94
CA GLU A 111 -8.01 -12.07 10.57
C GLU A 111 -7.83 -11.13 11.77
N ASP A 112 -6.75 -11.26 12.52
CA ASP A 112 -6.44 -10.37 13.64
C ASP A 112 -6.17 -8.92 13.22
N LEU A 113 -5.83 -8.71 11.94
CA LEU A 113 -5.61 -7.38 11.36
C LEU A 113 -6.91 -6.73 10.86
N LEU A 114 -7.98 -7.48 10.69
CA LEU A 114 -9.16 -7.02 9.92
C LEU A 114 -10.16 -6.20 10.75
N GLY A 115 -10.09 -6.25 12.08
CA GLY A 115 -11.09 -5.61 12.94
C GLY A 115 -12.48 -6.25 12.79
N LYS A 116 -12.53 -7.58 12.67
CA LYS A 116 -13.73 -8.39 12.46
C LYS A 116 -14.84 -8.03 13.46
N GLY A 117 -16.05 -7.82 12.96
CA GLY A 117 -17.22 -7.48 13.78
C GLY A 117 -17.33 -5.99 14.19
N MET A 118 -16.42 -5.13 13.74
CA MET A 118 -16.45 -3.69 14.02
C MET A 118 -17.09 -2.93 12.86
N PRO A 119 -18.35 -2.47 12.98
CA PRO A 119 -19.12 -1.92 11.85
C PRO A 119 -18.65 -0.55 11.35
N PHE A 120 -17.72 0.09 12.06
CA PHE A 120 -17.21 1.43 11.76
C PHE A 120 -15.77 1.42 11.19
N VAL A 121 -15.15 0.26 11.08
CA VAL A 121 -13.76 0.18 10.61
C VAL A 121 -13.67 0.44 9.12
N ARG A 122 -12.81 1.39 8.75
CA ARG A 122 -12.33 1.60 7.38
C ARG A 122 -10.87 1.19 7.32
N ARG A 123 -10.57 0.14 6.58
CA ARG A 123 -9.21 -0.43 6.56
C ARG A 123 -8.82 -1.01 5.22
N THR A 124 -7.56 -0.78 4.85
CA THR A 124 -6.90 -1.52 3.78
C THR A 124 -5.76 -2.35 4.35
N VAL A 125 -5.69 -3.62 3.98
CA VAL A 125 -4.58 -4.52 4.30
C VAL A 125 -3.94 -4.97 2.99
N ILE A 126 -2.64 -4.73 2.84
CA ILE A 126 -1.84 -5.15 1.69
C ILE A 126 -0.85 -6.20 2.17
N LEU A 127 -0.93 -7.38 1.61
CA LEU A 127 -0.12 -8.54 1.99
C LEU A 127 0.76 -8.95 0.80
N ASP A 128 1.99 -8.47 0.81
CA ASP A 128 3.02 -8.83 -0.15
C ASP A 128 3.85 -9.99 0.42
N ALA A 129 3.25 -11.17 0.40
CA ALA A 129 3.74 -12.36 1.06
C ALA A 129 3.28 -13.63 0.37
N CYS A 130 4.04 -14.72 0.53
CA CYS A 130 3.63 -16.05 0.12
C CYS A 130 2.38 -16.51 0.90
N ARG A 131 1.55 -17.29 0.23
CA ARG A 131 0.40 -18.01 0.82
C ARG A 131 0.53 -19.52 0.61
N SER A 132 1.76 -20.00 0.38
CA SER A 132 2.08 -21.41 0.19
C SER A 132 2.33 -22.12 1.53
N LEU A 133 2.17 -23.44 1.53
CA LEU A 133 2.46 -24.31 2.68
C LEU A 133 3.96 -24.58 2.89
N ILE A 134 4.88 -24.09 2.04
CA ILE A 134 6.31 -24.45 2.02
C ILE A 134 7.21 -23.24 1.79
N PRO A 135 8.43 -23.22 2.39
CA PRO A 135 9.38 -22.09 2.31
C PRO A 135 10.00 -21.88 0.91
N TYR A 136 10.47 -20.67 0.69
CA TYR A 136 10.75 -20.02 -0.59
C TYR A 136 12.24 -19.93 -0.96
N THR A 137 12.55 -19.90 -2.27
CA THR A 137 13.83 -19.47 -2.83
C THR A 137 13.58 -18.47 -3.97
N SER A 138 14.22 -17.30 -3.93
CA SER A 138 14.06 -16.24 -4.93
C SER A 138 15.26 -16.07 -5.83
N LYS A 139 15.02 -15.67 -7.08
CA LYS A 139 15.96 -14.93 -7.95
C LYS A 139 15.22 -14.25 -9.08
N GLN A 140 15.33 -12.92 -9.19
CA GLN A 140 15.49 -12.20 -10.48
C GLN A 140 15.50 -10.67 -10.33
N LEU A 141 16.27 -10.02 -11.20
CA LEU A 141 16.72 -8.64 -11.23
C LEU A 141 15.77 -7.66 -11.95
N PHE A 142 15.66 -6.42 -11.45
CA PHE A 142 15.21 -5.25 -12.23
C PHE A 142 15.79 -3.92 -11.72
N GLU A 143 16.01 -2.96 -12.62
CA GLU A 143 16.68 -1.67 -12.38
C GLU A 143 15.77 -0.57 -11.81
N GLU A 144 16.35 0.26 -10.96
CA GLU A 144 15.74 1.42 -10.31
C GLU A 144 15.64 2.63 -11.25
N ARG A 145 14.51 3.31 -11.31
CA ARG A 145 14.36 4.62 -11.97
C ARG A 145 13.68 5.64 -11.06
N GLN A 146 14.41 6.71 -10.76
CA GLN A 146 13.90 7.86 -10.00
C GLN A 146 12.85 8.67 -10.79
N TYR A 147 11.84 9.18 -10.07
CA TYR A 147 10.79 10.01 -10.65
C TYR A 147 11.07 11.49 -10.48
N SER A 148 11.30 12.21 -11.58
CA SER A 148 11.23 13.66 -11.61
C SER A 148 9.87 14.09 -12.19
N SER A 149 9.10 14.90 -11.46
CA SER A 149 7.84 15.43 -11.95
C SER A 149 8.04 16.83 -12.56
N ILE A 150 7.57 17.01 -13.79
CA ILE A 150 7.66 18.31 -14.52
C ILE A 150 6.62 19.32 -14.00
N TYR A 151 5.61 18.87 -13.23
CA TYR A 151 4.57 19.73 -12.65
C TYR A 151 4.55 19.57 -11.13
N ALA A 152 4.54 20.70 -10.41
CA ALA A 152 4.32 20.68 -8.98
C ALA A 152 2.90 20.18 -8.68
N ILE A 153 2.80 19.06 -7.96
CA ILE A 153 1.52 18.51 -7.47
C ILE A 153 1.34 19.07 -6.07
N ASP A 154 0.21 19.75 -5.81
CA ASP A 154 -0.12 20.23 -4.47
C ASP A 154 -0.49 19.05 -3.55
N GLY A 155 0.44 18.69 -2.67
CA GLY A 155 0.26 17.58 -1.74
C GLY A 155 -0.85 17.83 -0.70
N ILE A 156 -1.16 19.10 -0.38
CA ILE A 156 -2.23 19.44 0.57
C ILE A 156 -3.59 19.20 -0.07
N GLU A 157 -3.80 19.65 -1.31
CA GLU A 157 -5.06 19.45 -2.02
C GLU A 157 -5.24 17.97 -2.41
N CYS A 158 -4.18 17.27 -2.81
CA CYS A 158 -4.22 15.81 -3.01
C CYS A 158 -4.64 15.08 -1.73
N ARG A 159 -4.08 15.47 -0.58
CA ARG A 159 -4.47 14.88 0.71
C ARG A 159 -5.92 15.14 1.05
N LYS A 160 -6.41 16.36 0.89
CA LYS A 160 -7.82 16.68 1.14
C LYS A 160 -8.75 15.83 0.28
N TYR A 161 -8.40 15.69 -0.99
CA TYR A 161 -9.19 14.86 -1.92
C TYR A 161 -9.10 13.37 -1.55
N TYR A 162 -7.93 12.87 -1.17
CA TYR A 162 -7.76 11.50 -0.69
C TYR A 162 -8.61 11.23 0.56
N ASP A 163 -8.56 12.17 1.53
CA ASP A 163 -9.33 12.07 2.78
C ASP A 163 -10.84 12.13 2.53
N SER A 164 -11.33 12.94 1.56
CA SER A 164 -12.76 12.99 1.21
C SER A 164 -13.25 11.67 0.66
N LEU A 165 -12.49 11.04 -0.24
CA LEU A 165 -12.84 9.73 -0.82
C LEU A 165 -12.92 8.62 0.26
N ILE A 166 -12.03 8.65 1.26
CA ILE A 166 -12.10 7.72 2.39
C ILE A 166 -13.41 7.92 3.17
N MET A 167 -13.78 9.17 3.44
CA MET A 167 -14.96 9.47 4.26
C MET A 167 -16.29 9.27 3.52
N GLU A 168 -16.27 9.39 2.20
CA GLU A 168 -17.41 9.08 1.33
C GLU A 168 -17.69 7.57 1.25
N ALA A 169 -16.65 6.75 1.41
CA ALA A 169 -16.81 5.30 1.40
C ALA A 169 -17.46 4.80 2.70
N GLU A 170 -18.39 3.86 2.58
CA GLU A 170 -18.93 3.14 3.73
C GLU A 170 -17.83 2.38 4.48
N PRO A 171 -17.98 2.18 5.82
CA PRO A 171 -17.03 1.38 6.57
C PRO A 171 -16.94 -0.06 6.03
N HIS A 172 -15.76 -0.47 5.65
CA HIS A 172 -15.45 -1.82 5.15
C HIS A 172 -13.95 -2.11 5.28
N VAL A 173 -13.55 -3.32 4.98
CA VAL A 173 -12.15 -3.73 4.92
C VAL A 173 -11.82 -4.24 3.53
N GLU A 174 -10.75 -3.71 2.94
CA GLU A 174 -10.19 -4.19 1.68
C GLU A 174 -8.88 -4.93 1.94
N ILE A 175 -8.73 -6.09 1.33
CA ILE A 175 -7.52 -6.93 1.45
C ILE A 175 -6.97 -7.18 0.06
N LEU A 176 -5.72 -6.78 -0.13
CA LEU A 176 -4.94 -7.02 -1.33
C LEU A 176 -3.87 -8.06 -1.02
N TYR A 177 -3.92 -9.18 -1.70
CA TYR A 177 -2.90 -10.22 -1.63
C TYR A 177 -2.04 -10.15 -2.89
N SER A 178 -0.74 -10.22 -2.72
CA SER A 178 0.18 -10.27 -3.87
C SER A 178 0.04 -11.55 -4.67
N THR A 179 -0.47 -12.63 -4.07
CA THR A 179 -0.69 -13.92 -4.74
C THR A 179 -1.97 -14.60 -4.25
N GLU A 180 -2.51 -15.47 -5.06
CA GLU A 180 -3.65 -16.33 -4.70
C GLU A 180 -3.27 -17.37 -3.65
N LYS A 181 -4.29 -17.94 -3.01
CA LYS A 181 -4.13 -18.94 -1.96
C LYS A 181 -3.36 -20.16 -2.46
N HIS A 182 -2.51 -20.75 -1.61
CA HIS A 182 -1.61 -21.86 -1.88
C HIS A 182 -0.47 -21.59 -2.88
N HIS A 183 -0.27 -20.32 -3.28
CA HIS A 183 0.79 -19.93 -4.20
C HIS A 183 1.87 -19.08 -3.54
N LYS A 184 3.02 -19.00 -4.20
CA LYS A 184 4.16 -18.17 -3.79
C LYS A 184 4.03 -16.76 -4.33
N ALA A 185 4.45 -15.78 -3.53
CA ALA A 185 4.81 -14.47 -4.02
C ALA A 185 6.29 -14.46 -4.41
N TYR A 186 6.64 -13.67 -5.40
CA TYR A 186 8.01 -13.62 -5.93
C TYR A 186 8.67 -12.30 -5.60
N GLY A 187 9.93 -12.38 -5.12
CA GLY A 187 10.82 -11.26 -4.94
C GLY A 187 11.37 -10.76 -6.27
N SER A 188 11.89 -9.53 -6.24
CA SER A 188 12.79 -8.95 -7.25
C SER A 188 14.10 -8.56 -6.57
N GLU A 189 15.10 -8.09 -7.32
CA GLU A 189 16.36 -7.63 -6.71
C GLU A 189 16.17 -6.45 -5.77
N ASP A 190 15.20 -5.60 -6.07
CA ASP A 190 14.95 -4.35 -5.39
C ASP A 190 13.68 -4.37 -4.52
N GLY A 191 13.09 -5.54 -4.22
CA GLY A 191 11.85 -5.61 -3.45
C GLY A 191 11.00 -6.83 -3.81
N SER A 192 9.77 -6.59 -4.21
CA SER A 192 8.86 -7.63 -4.69
C SER A 192 8.34 -7.32 -6.09
N GLN A 193 8.02 -8.35 -6.85
CA GLN A 193 7.39 -8.22 -8.17
C GLN A 193 6.05 -7.47 -8.08
N TYR A 194 5.35 -7.63 -6.97
CA TYR A 194 4.09 -6.95 -6.70
C TYR A 194 4.28 -5.45 -6.49
N ALA A 195 5.22 -5.05 -5.63
CA ALA A 195 5.53 -3.64 -5.38
C ALA A 195 6.10 -2.94 -6.63
N ASP A 196 6.92 -3.65 -7.42
CA ASP A 196 7.46 -3.14 -8.70
C ASP A 196 6.37 -2.91 -9.72
N ALA A 197 5.48 -3.89 -9.91
CA ALA A 197 4.34 -3.76 -10.82
C ALA A 197 3.41 -2.61 -10.39
N MET A 198 3.13 -2.48 -9.09
CA MET A 198 2.37 -1.37 -8.52
C MET A 198 3.00 -0.02 -8.86
N SER A 199 4.30 0.14 -8.61
CA SER A 199 5.02 1.39 -8.87
C SER A 199 4.96 1.78 -10.35
N ASN A 200 5.09 0.81 -11.26
CA ASN A 200 5.00 1.05 -12.70
C ASN A 200 3.58 1.46 -13.13
N ILE A 201 2.53 0.79 -12.62
CA ILE A 201 1.13 1.13 -12.92
C ILE A 201 0.84 2.56 -12.45
N VAL A 202 1.20 2.91 -11.22
CA VAL A 202 0.98 4.25 -10.66
C VAL A 202 1.68 5.31 -11.50
N ARG A 203 2.92 5.06 -11.93
CA ARG A 203 3.66 5.96 -12.81
C ARG A 203 2.92 6.20 -14.13
N MET A 204 2.50 5.13 -14.80
CA MET A 204 1.80 5.22 -16.08
C MET A 204 0.46 5.97 -15.95
N LYS A 205 -0.31 5.66 -14.91
CA LYS A 205 -1.58 6.37 -14.62
C LYS A 205 -1.34 7.84 -14.33
N SER A 206 -0.34 8.18 -13.54
CA SER A 206 -0.02 9.57 -13.21
C SER A 206 0.36 10.39 -14.45
N LEU A 207 1.14 9.81 -15.36
CA LEU A 207 1.47 10.44 -16.64
C LEU A 207 0.24 10.66 -17.53
N TYR A 208 -0.61 9.64 -17.62
CA TYR A 208 -1.86 9.70 -18.38
C TYR A 208 -2.79 10.81 -17.82
N TRP A 209 -2.99 10.88 -16.50
CA TRP A 209 -3.85 11.89 -15.89
C TRP A 209 -3.30 13.30 -16.04
N LYS A 210 -1.98 13.50 -15.94
CA LYS A 210 -1.34 14.78 -16.21
C LYS A 210 -1.60 15.25 -17.65
N ALA A 211 -1.42 14.35 -18.63
CA ALA A 211 -1.72 14.66 -20.03
C ALA A 211 -3.21 14.98 -20.23
N ARG A 212 -4.10 14.24 -19.57
CA ARG A 212 -5.55 14.45 -19.67
C ARG A 212 -5.99 15.75 -18.99
N ALA A 213 -5.43 16.11 -17.85
CA ALA A 213 -5.76 17.36 -17.16
C ALA A 213 -5.49 18.60 -18.01
N ILE A 214 -4.44 18.58 -18.83
CA ILE A 214 -4.12 19.66 -19.77
C ILE A 214 -5.23 19.80 -20.83
N ASN A 215 -5.77 18.68 -21.33
CA ASN A 215 -6.74 18.69 -22.42
C ASN A 215 -8.18 18.88 -21.95
N ASP A 216 -8.58 18.21 -20.85
CA ASP A 216 -9.99 18.11 -20.44
C ASP A 216 -10.38 19.10 -19.35
N ARG A 217 -9.44 19.90 -18.81
CA ARG A 217 -9.64 20.84 -17.68
C ARG A 217 -10.19 20.18 -16.40
N TYR A 218 -9.99 18.89 -16.24
CA TYR A 218 -10.36 18.13 -15.03
C TYR A 218 -9.23 18.21 -14.01
N GLY A 219 -9.57 18.55 -12.74
CA GLY A 219 -8.60 18.72 -11.66
C GLY A 219 -8.47 17.52 -10.70
N HIS A 220 -9.44 16.58 -10.69
CA HIS A 220 -9.46 15.48 -9.74
C HIS A 220 -9.42 14.12 -10.44
N PHE A 221 -8.48 13.27 -10.02
CA PHE A 221 -8.34 11.90 -10.50
C PHE A 221 -8.17 10.96 -9.32
N SER A 222 -8.87 9.84 -9.33
CA SER A 222 -8.71 8.80 -8.33
C SER A 222 -8.59 7.43 -8.98
N TYR A 223 -7.97 6.52 -8.25
CA TYR A 223 -7.74 5.15 -8.64
C TYR A 223 -7.91 4.28 -7.40
N SER A 224 -8.87 3.36 -7.44
CA SER A 224 -9.22 2.56 -6.27
C SER A 224 -8.24 1.40 -6.06
N MET A 225 -8.31 0.80 -4.87
CA MET A 225 -7.57 -0.42 -4.55
C MET A 225 -7.95 -1.57 -5.50
N CYS A 226 -9.24 -1.68 -5.82
CA CYS A 226 -9.75 -2.71 -6.73
C CYS A 226 -9.21 -2.55 -8.16
N ASP A 227 -9.17 -1.31 -8.65
CA ASP A 227 -8.65 -1.05 -10.00
C ASP A 227 -7.15 -1.31 -10.08
N LEU A 228 -6.41 -0.93 -9.02
CA LEU A 228 -5.00 -1.30 -8.91
C LEU A 228 -4.83 -2.82 -9.00
N GLN A 229 -5.61 -3.57 -8.22
CA GLN A 229 -5.48 -5.02 -8.18
C GLN A 229 -5.81 -5.68 -9.52
N LYS A 230 -6.80 -5.19 -10.25
CA LYS A 230 -7.11 -5.65 -11.61
C LYS A 230 -5.95 -5.42 -12.57
N ASP A 231 -5.37 -4.22 -12.55
CA ASP A 231 -4.23 -3.89 -13.41
C ASP A 231 -2.98 -4.70 -13.01
N LEU A 232 -2.71 -4.89 -11.71
CA LEU A 232 -1.65 -5.77 -11.20
C LEU A 232 -1.83 -7.20 -11.66
N THR A 233 -3.04 -7.74 -11.55
CA THR A 233 -3.37 -9.08 -12.03
C THR A 233 -3.06 -9.22 -13.52
N SER A 234 -3.50 -8.25 -14.33
CA SER A 234 -3.23 -8.26 -15.77
C SER A 234 -1.73 -8.27 -16.10
N VAL A 235 -0.93 -7.46 -15.38
CA VAL A 235 0.53 -7.37 -15.60
C VAL A 235 1.25 -8.64 -15.14
N LEU A 236 0.94 -9.14 -13.95
CA LEU A 236 1.67 -10.24 -13.32
C LEU A 236 1.28 -11.60 -13.92
N VAL A 237 0.00 -11.83 -14.19
CA VAL A 237 -0.47 -13.05 -14.87
C VAL A 237 0.04 -13.07 -16.32
N GLY A 238 0.01 -11.94 -17.02
CA GLY A 238 0.55 -11.84 -18.37
C GLY A 238 2.05 -12.16 -18.47
N LYS A 239 2.79 -12.05 -17.38
CA LYS A 239 4.20 -12.45 -17.28
C LYS A 239 4.42 -13.84 -16.66
N ASN A 240 3.35 -14.59 -16.34
CA ASN A 240 3.40 -15.86 -15.63
C ASN A 240 4.17 -15.80 -14.31
N ILE A 241 4.03 -14.70 -13.56
CA ILE A 241 4.74 -14.51 -12.29
C ILE A 241 3.87 -14.99 -11.12
N GLN A 242 2.75 -14.31 -10.89
CA GLN A 242 1.82 -14.59 -9.77
C GLN A 242 0.43 -14.03 -10.09
N THR A 243 -0.58 -14.54 -9.39
CA THR A 243 -1.98 -14.10 -9.52
C THR A 243 -2.41 -13.36 -8.27
N PRO A 244 -2.44 -12.03 -8.27
CA PRO A 244 -2.94 -11.27 -7.13
C PRO A 244 -4.42 -11.51 -6.86
N GLU A 245 -4.81 -11.48 -5.57
CA GLU A 245 -6.19 -11.65 -5.13
C GLU A 245 -6.67 -10.42 -4.35
N TYR A 246 -7.97 -10.09 -4.49
CA TYR A 246 -8.60 -8.97 -3.81
C TYR A 246 -9.87 -9.40 -3.10
N LYS A 247 -10.03 -8.98 -1.85
CA LYS A 247 -11.22 -9.28 -1.03
C LYS A 247 -11.78 -8.04 -0.38
N ILE A 248 -13.11 -7.97 -0.28
CA ILE A 248 -13.85 -6.95 0.48
C ILE A 248 -14.62 -7.65 1.59
N LEU A 249 -14.49 -7.12 2.82
CA LEU A 249 -15.29 -7.52 3.96
C LEU A 249 -16.21 -6.36 4.34
N GLY A 250 -17.50 -6.55 4.19
CA GLY A 250 -18.53 -5.54 4.36
C GLY A 250 -19.33 -5.35 3.07
N LYS A 251 -20.32 -4.47 3.12
CA LYS A 251 -21.12 -4.07 1.95
C LYS A 251 -20.73 -2.64 1.60
N THR A 252 -20.31 -2.41 0.38
CA THR A 252 -19.96 -1.07 -0.10
C THR A 252 -20.11 -0.99 -1.62
N ASP A 253 -20.58 0.16 -2.08
CA ASP A 253 -20.58 0.53 -3.50
C ASP A 253 -19.41 1.46 -3.82
N THR A 254 -18.71 1.95 -2.78
CA THR A 254 -17.56 2.87 -2.90
C THR A 254 -16.31 2.24 -2.28
N LEU A 255 -15.20 2.36 -2.98
CA LEU A 255 -13.93 1.74 -2.63
C LEU A 255 -12.93 2.80 -2.14
N PHE A 256 -11.98 2.38 -1.29
CA PHE A 256 -10.93 3.29 -0.84
C PHE A 256 -9.99 3.67 -1.98
N PRO A 257 -9.50 4.92 -1.98
CA PRO A 257 -8.53 5.35 -2.97
C PRO A 257 -7.17 4.67 -2.69
N PHE A 258 -6.53 4.23 -3.77
CA PHE A 258 -5.10 3.93 -3.77
C PHE A 258 -4.30 5.18 -4.15
N VAL A 259 -4.73 5.83 -5.20
CA VAL A 259 -4.21 7.12 -5.67
C VAL A 259 -5.33 8.14 -5.65
N ALA A 260 -5.03 9.34 -5.20
CA ALA A 260 -5.88 10.51 -5.40
C ALA A 260 -4.99 11.71 -5.78
N MET A 261 -5.28 12.33 -6.90
CA MET A 261 -4.48 13.41 -7.44
C MET A 261 -5.36 14.62 -7.73
N HIS A 262 -4.96 15.76 -7.20
CA HIS A 262 -5.49 17.06 -7.56
C HIS A 262 -4.47 17.77 -8.44
N LEU A 263 -4.88 18.17 -9.62
CA LEU A 263 -4.08 18.97 -10.53
C LEU A 263 -4.72 20.36 -10.67
N PRO A 264 -3.94 21.46 -10.60
CA PRO A 264 -4.47 22.79 -10.86
C PRO A 264 -5.02 22.84 -12.29
N THR A 265 -6.26 23.28 -12.43
CA THR A 265 -6.83 23.57 -13.74
C THR A 265 -6.30 24.93 -14.24
N GLU A 266 -6.26 25.16 -15.56
CA GLU A 266 -5.78 26.44 -16.12
C GLU A 266 -6.40 27.69 -15.47
N ARG A 267 -7.65 27.62 -14.98
CA ARG A 267 -8.29 28.72 -14.26
C ARG A 267 -7.64 29.09 -12.92
N THR A 268 -6.94 28.14 -12.28
CA THR A 268 -6.20 28.41 -11.03
C THR A 268 -4.77 28.90 -11.29
N LEU A 269 -4.25 28.67 -12.49
CA LEU A 269 -2.93 29.16 -12.91
C LEU A 269 -2.97 30.60 -13.45
N TYR A 270 -4.13 31.07 -13.90
CA TYR A 270 -4.37 32.43 -14.39
C TYR A 270 -5.11 33.32 -13.37
N ASN A 271 -4.84 33.18 -12.09
CA ASN A 271 -5.10 34.29 -11.17
C ASN A 271 -4.09 35.35 -11.54
N GLU A 272 -4.57 36.49 -12.07
CA GLU A 272 -3.79 37.56 -12.70
C GLU A 272 -2.63 38.07 -11.82
N ASP A 273 -2.68 37.86 -10.50
CA ASP A 273 -1.63 38.26 -9.57
C ASP A 273 -0.39 37.36 -9.57
N ALA A 274 -0.48 36.09 -10.08
CA ALA A 274 0.65 35.16 -10.13
C ALA A 274 1.49 35.30 -11.42
N VAL A 275 0.94 35.89 -12.46
CA VAL A 275 1.62 36.04 -13.76
C VAL A 275 2.66 37.17 -13.71
N VAL A 276 2.51 38.17 -12.84
CA VAL A 276 3.43 39.31 -12.71
C VAL A 276 4.77 38.89 -12.10
N GLU A 277 4.79 37.91 -11.19
CA GLU A 277 6.02 37.50 -10.49
C GLU A 277 6.97 36.62 -11.32
N VAL A 278 6.46 35.94 -12.36
CA VAL A 278 7.27 35.04 -13.20
C VAL A 278 7.93 35.76 -14.38
N LEU A 279 7.44 36.91 -14.76
CA LEU A 279 8.00 37.71 -15.87
C LEU A 279 9.03 38.76 -15.42
N GLU A 280 9.21 38.99 -14.11
CA GLU A 280 10.21 39.90 -13.55
C GLU A 280 11.46 39.22 -12.96
N ARG A 281 11.64 37.94 -13.16
CA ARG A 281 12.84 37.15 -12.82
C ARG A 281 13.44 36.50 -14.07
#